data_80001cb21a231a5e1222256b2c7fd8f9
#
_entry.id   80001cb21a231a5e1222256b2c7fd8f9
#
_cell.length_a   1.000
_cell.length_b   1.000
_cell.length_c   1.000
_cell.angle_alpha   90.00
_cell.angle_beta   90.00
_cell.angle_gamma   90.00
#
_symmetry.space_group_name_H-M   'P 1'
#
loop_
_entity.id
_entity.type
_entity.pdbx_description
1 polymer ?
#
loop_
_entity_poly.entity_id
_entity_poly.type
_entity_poly.pdbx_seq_one_letter_code
_entity_poly.pdbx_strand_id
1 'polypeptide(L)'
;MVAQTTLAAWPAGARDDAVTSLTDTSLANSTSGDLELSSLLADPRLGRFALLSSFGAESVVMIHLVTSLRRDTPVLFLDTGQHFPETLEYVDHVRGALDLNLKVITPDSALALSEDPDETLHRTRPNQCCMLRKSLPLGDALQGYDTWFT
;
A
#
# COMPACT_ATOMS: atom_id res chain seq x y z
N MET A 1 19.53 21.55 -19.44
CA MET A 1 18.40 22.40 -19.04
C MET A 1 17.22 21.44 -18.84
N VAL A 2 17.02 20.94 -17.60
CA VAL A 2 15.98 19.98 -17.28
C VAL A 2 14.79 20.77 -16.77
N ALA A 3 13.65 20.64 -17.43
CA ALA A 3 12.41 21.31 -17.03
C ALA A 3 11.97 20.73 -15.67
N GLN A 4 11.94 21.55 -14.63
CA GLN A 4 11.27 21.23 -13.38
C GLN A 4 9.77 21.30 -13.64
N THR A 5 9.13 20.14 -13.74
CA THR A 5 7.68 20.05 -13.70
C THR A 5 7.26 20.27 -12.24
N THR A 6 6.77 21.47 -11.94
CA THR A 6 6.14 21.77 -10.67
C THR A 6 4.83 20.98 -10.62
N LEU A 7 4.80 19.91 -9.82
CA LEU A 7 3.55 19.24 -9.50
C LEU A 7 2.65 20.25 -8.78
N ALA A 8 1.55 20.61 -9.43
CA ALA A 8 0.53 21.46 -8.83
C ALA A 8 0.01 20.76 -7.56
N ALA A 9 -0.04 21.50 -6.45
CA ALA A 9 -0.62 21.00 -5.22
C ALA A 9 -2.04 20.50 -5.50
N TRP A 10 -2.35 19.31 -5.00
CA TRP A 10 -3.67 18.70 -5.10
C TRP A 10 -4.72 19.67 -4.52
N PRO A 11 -5.79 20.05 -5.27
CA PRO A 11 -6.76 21.03 -4.79
C PRO A 11 -7.45 20.53 -3.53
N ALA A 12 -7.44 21.34 -2.47
CA ALA A 12 -7.92 21.00 -1.16
C ALA A 12 -9.41 20.55 -1.06
N GLY A 13 -10.21 20.80 -2.10
CA GLY A 13 -11.62 20.39 -2.16
C GLY A 13 -11.87 19.08 -2.92
N ALA A 14 -10.89 18.54 -3.66
CA ALA A 14 -11.06 17.30 -4.41
C ALA A 14 -10.81 16.03 -3.57
N ARG A 15 -10.41 16.20 -2.31
CA ARG A 15 -10.02 15.10 -1.43
C ARG A 15 -11.20 14.31 -0.88
N ASP A 16 -12.31 15.00 -0.61
CA ASP A 16 -13.45 14.38 0.07
C ASP A 16 -14.43 13.70 -0.91
N ASP A 17 -14.57 14.23 -2.13
CA ASP A 17 -15.58 13.75 -3.07
C ASP A 17 -15.22 12.41 -3.73
N ALA A 18 -13.93 12.17 -4.00
CA ALA A 18 -13.50 10.96 -4.69
C ALA A 18 -13.54 9.71 -3.78
N VAL A 19 -13.26 9.87 -2.48
CA VAL A 19 -13.26 8.75 -1.54
C VAL A 19 -14.65 8.51 -0.95
N THR A 20 -15.43 9.58 -0.74
CA THR A 20 -16.83 9.46 -0.28
C THR A 20 -17.70 8.76 -1.32
N SER A 21 -17.41 8.93 -2.63
CA SER A 21 -18.12 8.19 -3.69
C SER A 21 -17.83 6.69 -3.71
N LEU A 22 -16.68 6.25 -3.16
CA LEU A 22 -16.31 4.84 -3.08
C LEU A 22 -17.00 4.09 -1.93
N THR A 23 -17.46 4.80 -0.90
CA THR A 23 -18.09 4.19 0.27
C THR A 23 -19.60 3.98 0.12
N ASP A 24 -20.24 4.64 -0.85
CA ASP A 24 -21.70 4.61 -1.04
C ASP A 24 -22.19 3.61 -2.10
N THR A 25 -21.29 2.74 -2.59
CA THR A 25 -21.68 1.67 -3.50
C THR A 25 -22.28 0.53 -2.68
N SER A 26 -23.59 0.59 -2.46
CA SER A 26 -24.33 -0.53 -1.89
C SER A 26 -24.07 -1.78 -2.74
N LEU A 27 -23.70 -2.87 -2.10
CA LEU A 27 -23.50 -4.23 -2.65
C LEU A 27 -24.73 -4.80 -3.40
N ALA A 28 -25.72 -3.99 -3.71
CA ALA A 28 -26.97 -4.39 -4.37
C ALA A 28 -26.80 -4.81 -5.84
N ASN A 29 -25.62 -4.62 -6.45
CA ASN A 29 -25.30 -5.08 -7.80
C ASN A 29 -24.00 -5.90 -7.78
N SER A 30 -24.00 -7.05 -7.06
CA SER A 30 -22.89 -8.00 -7.14
C SER A 30 -22.69 -8.43 -8.60
N THR A 31 -21.59 -8.01 -9.20
CA THR A 31 -21.18 -8.48 -10.52
C THR A 31 -20.64 -9.90 -10.43
N SER A 32 -20.52 -10.60 -11.55
CA SER A 32 -19.87 -11.93 -11.59
C SER A 32 -18.50 -11.91 -10.92
N GLY A 33 -17.73 -10.82 -11.11
CA GLY A 33 -16.41 -10.65 -10.51
C GLY A 33 -16.41 -10.56 -8.98
N ASP A 34 -17.42 -9.92 -8.39
CA ASP A 34 -17.55 -9.82 -6.93
C ASP A 34 -17.80 -11.19 -6.30
N LEU A 35 -18.62 -12.03 -6.96
CA LEU A 35 -18.89 -13.39 -6.51
C LEU A 35 -17.65 -14.28 -6.61
N GLU A 36 -16.87 -14.14 -7.69
CA GLU A 36 -15.62 -14.88 -7.86
C GLU A 36 -14.58 -14.46 -6.82
N LEU A 37 -14.42 -13.15 -6.58
CA LEU A 37 -13.50 -12.62 -5.57
C LEU A 37 -13.93 -13.07 -4.15
N SER A 38 -15.21 -12.97 -3.83
CA SER A 38 -15.75 -13.44 -2.55
C SER A 38 -15.49 -14.92 -2.31
N SER A 39 -15.69 -15.75 -3.34
CA SER A 39 -15.41 -17.19 -3.31
C SER A 39 -13.92 -17.46 -3.10
N LEU A 40 -13.06 -16.73 -3.81
CA LEU A 40 -11.60 -16.83 -3.64
C LEU A 40 -11.18 -16.46 -2.22
N LEU A 41 -11.66 -15.33 -1.70
CA LEU A 41 -11.32 -14.86 -0.36
C LEU A 41 -11.84 -15.78 0.75
N ALA A 42 -12.87 -16.60 0.48
CA ALA A 42 -13.39 -17.59 1.42
C ALA A 42 -12.63 -18.93 1.38
N ASP A 43 -11.67 -19.11 0.44
CA ASP A 43 -10.92 -20.36 0.30
C ASP A 43 -9.98 -20.58 1.49
N PRO A 44 -10.15 -21.68 2.28
CA PRO A 44 -9.28 -21.96 3.41
C PRO A 44 -7.80 -22.16 3.04
N ARG A 45 -7.50 -22.46 1.77
CA ARG A 45 -6.13 -22.67 1.28
C ARG A 45 -5.33 -21.37 1.25
N LEU A 46 -5.98 -20.20 1.29
CA LEU A 46 -5.28 -18.92 1.42
C LEU A 46 -4.54 -18.78 2.75
N GLY A 47 -4.98 -19.48 3.79
CA GLY A 47 -4.40 -19.36 5.11
C GLY A 47 -4.49 -17.93 5.66
N ARG A 48 -3.40 -17.47 6.28
CA ARG A 48 -3.24 -16.06 6.70
C ARG A 48 -2.83 -15.26 5.48
N PHE A 49 -3.70 -14.42 4.96
CA PHE A 49 -3.37 -13.62 3.80
C PHE A 49 -3.36 -12.11 4.09
N ALA A 50 -2.64 -11.36 3.27
CA ALA A 50 -2.55 -9.91 3.32
C ALA A 50 -2.61 -9.31 1.91
N LEU A 51 -2.90 -8.01 1.84
CA LEU A 51 -2.67 -7.19 0.66
C LEU A 51 -1.33 -6.47 0.82
N LEU A 52 -0.49 -6.52 -0.21
CA LEU A 52 0.70 -5.67 -0.31
C LEU A 52 0.40 -4.56 -1.30
N SER A 53 0.54 -3.31 -0.87
CA SER A 53 0.16 -2.17 -1.69
C SER A 53 1.17 -1.04 -1.63
N SER A 54 1.43 -0.43 -2.79
CA SER A 54 2.13 0.84 -2.93
C SER A 54 1.19 2.06 -2.88
N PHE A 55 -0.10 1.86 -2.71
CA PHE A 55 -1.14 2.89 -2.74
C PHE A 55 -1.20 3.68 -4.07
N GLY A 56 -0.74 3.09 -5.17
CA GLY A 56 -1.04 3.60 -6.51
C GLY A 56 -2.55 3.50 -6.82
N ALA A 57 -3.01 4.24 -7.83
CA ALA A 57 -4.44 4.33 -8.17
C ALA A 57 -5.11 2.95 -8.36
N GLU A 58 -4.45 2.03 -9.06
CA GLU A 58 -4.95 0.67 -9.28
C GLU A 58 -4.96 -0.17 -8.00
N SER A 59 -3.94 0.02 -7.15
CA SER A 59 -3.83 -0.69 -5.88
C SER A 59 -4.96 -0.32 -4.91
N VAL A 60 -5.41 0.95 -4.91
CA VAL A 60 -6.51 1.40 -4.04
C VAL A 60 -7.84 0.75 -4.43
N VAL A 61 -8.06 0.49 -5.71
CA VAL A 61 -9.23 -0.27 -6.17
C VAL A 61 -9.21 -1.69 -5.59
N MET A 62 -8.06 -2.37 -5.67
CA MET A 62 -7.91 -3.71 -5.08
C MET A 62 -8.12 -3.69 -3.56
N ILE A 63 -7.54 -2.71 -2.87
CA ILE A 63 -7.74 -2.52 -1.42
C ILE A 63 -9.24 -2.40 -1.13
N HIS A 64 -9.94 -1.51 -1.82
CA HIS A 64 -11.37 -1.29 -1.61
C HIS A 64 -12.19 -2.56 -1.84
N LEU A 65 -11.97 -3.26 -2.95
CA LEU A 65 -12.69 -4.50 -3.27
C LEU A 65 -12.49 -5.57 -2.20
N VAL A 66 -11.25 -5.84 -1.82
CA VAL A 66 -10.95 -6.89 -0.84
C VAL A 66 -11.45 -6.52 0.56
N THR A 67 -11.22 -5.28 1.01
CA THR A 67 -11.63 -4.85 2.35
C THR A 67 -13.14 -4.65 2.48
N SER A 68 -13.85 -4.41 1.38
CA SER A 68 -15.32 -4.43 1.38
C SER A 68 -15.90 -5.83 1.66
N LEU A 69 -15.19 -6.88 1.24
CA LEU A 69 -15.58 -8.27 1.45
C LEU A 69 -14.99 -8.86 2.76
N ARG A 70 -13.76 -8.47 3.11
CA ARG A 70 -13.05 -8.89 4.33
C ARG A 70 -12.37 -7.69 4.99
N ARG A 71 -13.11 -7.00 5.83
CA ARG A 71 -12.74 -5.72 6.44
C ARG A 71 -11.48 -5.78 7.29
N ASP A 72 -11.22 -6.88 7.94
CA ASP A 72 -10.07 -7.12 8.82
C ASP A 72 -8.78 -7.51 8.07
N THR A 73 -8.83 -7.59 6.72
CA THR A 73 -7.66 -7.94 5.91
C THR A 73 -6.49 -6.99 6.18
N PRO A 74 -5.32 -7.52 6.58
CA PRO A 74 -4.13 -6.68 6.72
C PRO A 74 -3.70 -6.10 5.37
N VAL A 75 -3.50 -4.79 5.34
CA VAL A 75 -2.93 -4.07 4.20
C VAL A 75 -1.50 -3.69 4.55
N LEU A 76 -0.53 -4.25 3.85
CA LEU A 76 0.90 -4.03 4.07
C LEU A 76 1.35 -2.88 3.19
N PHE A 77 1.91 -1.83 3.80
CA PHE A 77 2.54 -0.72 3.10
C PHE A 77 4.02 -0.68 3.46
N LEU A 78 4.88 -0.70 2.46
CA LEU A 78 6.32 -0.62 2.66
C LEU A 78 6.77 0.83 2.60
N ASP A 79 6.98 1.44 3.76
CA ASP A 79 7.61 2.75 3.85
C ASP A 79 9.13 2.61 3.83
N THR A 80 9.72 2.94 2.70
CA THR A 80 11.16 2.84 2.47
C THR A 80 11.96 3.95 3.15
N GLY A 81 11.30 4.95 3.74
CA GLY A 81 11.91 6.19 4.23
C GLY A 81 12.33 7.14 3.11
N GLN A 82 11.95 6.86 1.85
CA GLN A 82 12.30 7.67 0.67
C GLN A 82 11.04 8.10 -0.11
N HIS A 83 9.87 8.01 0.52
CA HIS A 83 8.63 8.50 -0.06
C HIS A 83 8.52 10.02 0.05
N PHE A 84 7.81 10.62 -0.90
CA PHE A 84 7.40 12.01 -0.80
C PHE A 84 6.39 12.18 0.34
N PRO A 85 6.38 13.33 1.03
CA PRO A 85 5.39 13.60 2.08
C PRO A 85 3.94 13.42 1.61
N GLU A 86 3.65 13.84 0.38
CA GLU A 86 2.33 13.72 -0.24
C GLU A 86 1.88 12.25 -0.38
N THR A 87 2.83 11.33 -0.61
CA THR A 87 2.53 9.90 -0.65
C THR A 87 2.10 9.39 0.72
N LEU A 88 2.82 9.79 1.77
CA LEU A 88 2.50 9.37 3.13
C LEU A 88 1.16 9.97 3.61
N GLU A 89 0.90 11.24 3.30
CA GLU A 89 -0.39 11.89 3.55
C GLU A 89 -1.53 11.16 2.83
N TYR A 90 -1.32 10.76 1.59
CA TYR A 90 -2.31 10.01 0.82
C TYR A 90 -2.58 8.63 1.42
N VAL A 91 -1.54 7.91 1.86
CA VAL A 91 -1.68 6.62 2.55
C VAL A 91 -2.54 6.79 3.81
N ASP A 92 -2.26 7.81 4.63
CA ASP A 92 -3.02 8.09 5.84
C ASP A 92 -4.48 8.47 5.53
N HIS A 93 -4.70 9.24 4.48
CA HIS A 93 -6.04 9.61 4.02
C HIS A 93 -6.85 8.37 3.62
N VAL A 94 -6.30 7.50 2.76
CA VAL A 94 -6.96 6.27 2.32
C VAL A 94 -7.18 5.31 3.49
N ARG A 95 -6.22 5.20 4.41
CA ARG A 95 -6.36 4.42 5.64
C ARG A 95 -7.59 4.85 6.44
N GLY A 96 -7.73 6.16 6.66
CA GLY A 96 -8.86 6.70 7.42
C GLY A 96 -10.20 6.55 6.69
N ALA A 97 -10.21 6.84 5.38
CA ALA A 97 -11.42 6.79 4.57
C ALA A 97 -12.00 5.37 4.41
N LEU A 98 -11.14 4.37 4.31
CA LEU A 98 -11.55 2.96 4.15
C LEU A 98 -11.45 2.15 5.47
N ASP A 99 -11.07 2.79 6.59
CA ASP A 99 -10.90 2.15 7.90
C ASP A 99 -10.01 0.89 7.82
N LEU A 100 -8.81 1.05 7.24
CA LEU A 100 -7.93 -0.07 6.90
C LEU A 100 -7.18 -0.60 8.11
N ASN A 101 -7.04 -1.93 8.20
CA ASN A 101 -6.06 -2.59 9.05
C ASN A 101 -4.65 -2.46 8.43
N LEU A 102 -4.14 -1.22 8.40
CA LEU A 102 -2.85 -0.89 7.80
C LEU A 102 -1.69 -1.33 8.69
N LYS A 103 -0.74 -2.03 8.08
CA LYS A 103 0.56 -2.39 8.67
C LYS A 103 1.66 -1.70 7.88
N VAL A 104 2.30 -0.71 8.49
CA VAL A 104 3.45 -0.03 7.88
C VAL A 104 4.71 -0.85 8.19
N ILE A 105 5.42 -1.23 7.13
CA ILE A 105 6.67 -1.96 7.18
C ILE A 105 7.79 -0.97 6.90
N THR A 106 8.76 -0.87 7.80
CA THR A 106 9.91 0.03 7.66
C THR A 106 11.21 -0.77 7.66
N PRO A 107 12.27 -0.26 7.01
CA PRO A 107 13.61 -0.82 7.16
C PRO A 107 14.08 -0.78 8.62
N ASP A 108 14.96 -1.69 8.98
CA ASP A 108 15.69 -1.58 10.25
C ASP A 108 16.52 -0.30 10.25
N SER A 109 16.24 0.59 11.19
CA SER A 109 16.85 1.92 11.25
C SER A 109 18.35 1.88 11.56
N ALA A 110 18.82 0.92 12.37
CA ALA A 110 20.23 0.78 12.69
C ALA A 110 21.01 0.27 11.47
N LEU A 111 20.45 -0.71 10.78
CA LEU A 111 21.02 -1.24 9.55
C LEU A 111 21.01 -0.18 8.42
N ALA A 112 19.92 0.55 8.27
CA ALA A 112 19.82 1.63 7.28
C ALA A 112 20.87 2.72 7.54
N LEU A 113 21.04 3.14 8.79
CA LEU A 113 22.05 4.15 9.15
C LEU A 113 23.49 3.64 8.93
N SER A 114 23.78 2.36 9.17
CA SER A 114 25.12 1.80 9.00
C SER A 114 25.49 1.61 7.53
N GLU A 115 24.53 1.21 6.68
CA GLU A 115 24.77 0.86 5.28
C GLU A 115 24.57 2.06 4.33
N ASP A 116 23.78 3.05 4.73
CA ASP A 116 23.42 4.23 3.93
C ASP A 116 23.36 5.50 4.78
N PRO A 117 24.47 5.86 5.48
CA PRO A 117 24.50 7.00 6.41
C PRO A 117 24.19 8.34 5.72
N ASP A 118 24.54 8.48 4.44
CA ASP A 118 24.34 9.69 3.65
C ASP A 118 23.08 9.63 2.76
N GLU A 119 22.28 8.57 2.87
CA GLU A 119 21.07 8.31 2.09
C GLU A 119 21.27 8.41 0.56
N THR A 120 22.45 7.98 0.09
CA THR A 120 22.86 8.10 -1.33
C THR A 120 22.82 6.79 -2.10
N LEU A 121 22.52 5.65 -1.45
CA LEU A 121 22.49 4.34 -2.10
C LEU A 121 21.55 4.28 -3.29
N HIS A 122 20.42 4.99 -3.24
CA HIS A 122 19.45 5.04 -4.33
C HIS A 122 20.05 5.54 -5.66
N ARG A 123 21.12 6.33 -5.60
CA ARG A 123 21.87 6.86 -6.78
C ARG A 123 23.10 6.03 -7.11
N THR A 124 23.85 5.62 -6.07
CA THR A 124 25.18 5.01 -6.23
C THR A 124 25.11 3.50 -6.41
N ARG A 125 24.20 2.83 -5.70
CA ARG A 125 24.01 1.37 -5.69
C ARG A 125 22.53 1.00 -5.55
N PRO A 126 21.67 1.22 -6.59
CA PRO A 126 20.23 1.07 -6.51
C PRO A 126 19.76 -0.31 -6.02
N ASN A 127 20.43 -1.39 -6.45
CA ASN A 127 20.08 -2.75 -6.03
C ASN A 127 20.31 -2.96 -4.53
N GLN A 128 21.37 -2.38 -3.96
CA GLN A 128 21.62 -2.46 -2.53
C GLN A 128 20.61 -1.62 -1.74
N CYS A 129 20.25 -0.45 -2.25
CA CYS A 129 19.17 0.36 -1.69
C CYS A 129 17.84 -0.42 -1.66
N CYS A 130 17.47 -1.06 -2.79
CA CYS A 130 16.26 -1.88 -2.84
C CYS A 130 16.33 -3.09 -1.90
N MET A 131 17.49 -3.75 -1.79
CA MET A 131 17.67 -4.85 -0.85
C MET A 131 17.43 -4.38 0.59
N LEU A 132 18.11 -3.31 0.99
CA LEU A 132 18.06 -2.76 2.34
C LEU A 132 16.67 -2.24 2.73
N ARG A 133 16.06 -1.44 1.84
CA ARG A 133 14.85 -0.68 2.15
C ARG A 133 13.55 -1.35 1.72
N LYS A 134 13.63 -2.42 0.91
CA LYS A 134 12.44 -3.16 0.41
C LYS A 134 12.50 -4.65 0.69
N SER A 135 13.51 -5.35 0.14
CA SER A 135 13.49 -6.81 0.12
C SER A 135 13.63 -7.42 1.51
N LEU A 136 14.54 -6.91 2.33
CA LEU A 136 14.74 -7.42 3.69
C LEU A 136 13.51 -7.18 4.56
N PRO A 137 13.01 -5.93 4.76
CA PRO A 137 11.87 -5.69 5.64
C PRO A 137 10.59 -6.38 5.14
N LEU A 138 10.39 -6.44 3.83
CA LEU A 138 9.25 -7.13 3.26
C LEU A 138 9.33 -8.65 3.47
N GLY A 139 10.52 -9.24 3.26
CA GLY A 139 10.74 -10.67 3.50
C GLY A 139 10.43 -11.07 4.92
N ASP A 140 10.85 -10.26 5.90
CA ASP A 140 10.56 -10.49 7.31
C ASP A 140 9.07 -10.35 7.63
N ALA A 141 8.42 -9.32 7.11
CA ALA A 141 6.98 -9.10 7.32
C ALA A 141 6.12 -10.23 6.73
N LEU A 142 6.50 -10.75 5.55
CA LEU A 142 5.75 -11.80 4.86
C LEU A 142 5.84 -13.18 5.52
N GLN A 143 6.80 -13.44 6.40
CA GLN A 143 6.86 -14.69 7.19
C GLN A 143 5.61 -14.91 8.04
N GLY A 144 4.88 -13.84 8.36
CA GLY A 144 3.62 -13.91 9.09
C GLY A 144 2.42 -14.36 8.25
N TYR A 145 2.56 -14.52 6.92
CA TYR A 145 1.47 -14.78 5.99
C TYR A 145 1.74 -15.99 5.09
N ASP A 146 0.67 -16.69 4.75
CA ASP A 146 0.73 -17.88 3.88
C ASP A 146 0.49 -17.50 2.41
N THR A 147 -0.26 -16.39 2.20
CA THR A 147 -0.57 -15.84 0.87
C THR A 147 -0.59 -14.30 0.93
N TRP A 148 -0.21 -13.65 -0.16
CA TRP A 148 -0.42 -12.21 -0.32
C TRP A 148 -0.82 -11.88 -1.76
N PHE A 149 -1.62 -10.81 -1.90
CA PHE A 149 -1.98 -10.20 -3.17
C PHE A 149 -1.20 -8.89 -3.35
N THR A 150 -0.83 -8.58 -4.59
CA THR A 150 -0.10 -7.36 -4.93
C THR A 150 -0.52 -6.86 -6.32
#